data_adaa75add0c0470cb4f7629b71ebe848
#
_entry.id   adaa75add0c0470cb4f7629b71ebe848
#
_cell.length_a   1.000
_cell.length_b   1.000
_cell.length_c   1.000
_cell.angle_alpha   90.00
_cell.angle_beta   90.00
_cell.angle_gamma   90.00
#
_symmetry.space_group_name_H-M   'P 1'
#
loop_
_entity.id
_entity.type
_entity.pdbx_description
1 polymer ?
#
loop_
_entity_poly.entity_id
_entity_poly.type
_entity_poly.pdbx_seq_one_letter_code
_entity_poly.pdbx_strand_id
1 'polypeptide(L)'
;MQVPQFLTHAQVAVVINDTYPVRWMGRQAVVALPEHIDVSNASQIREELLWVINRGAVALIADMTGTLSCDHSGADAVMRAYQRALASGTQLRLVVTAPIVRRVLEVSGLDRLIPVYPSLEAATAAGIPTVPENPKPGARVFRTPGNGHSHRKAQS
;
A
#
# COMPACT_ATOMS: atom_id res chain seq x y z
N MET A 1 24.92 -4.04 10.59
CA MET A 1 25.31 -4.49 9.37
C MET A 1 25.31 -3.43 8.32
N GLN A 2 26.31 -3.50 7.49
CA GLN A 2 26.51 -2.45 6.64
C GLN A 2 25.92 -2.73 5.30
N VAL A 3 25.35 -1.76 4.69
CA VAL A 3 24.77 -1.90 3.38
C VAL A 3 25.88 -1.95 2.37
N PRO A 4 25.88 -2.91 1.46
CA PRO A 4 26.91 -2.95 0.45
C PRO A 4 26.86 -1.73 -0.43
N GLN A 5 28.03 -1.22 -0.74
CA GLN A 5 28.10 0.00 -1.50
C GLN A 5 27.58 -0.17 -2.90
N PHE A 6 27.72 -1.34 -3.48
CA PHE A 6 27.30 -1.50 -4.85
C PHE A 6 25.78 -1.40 -5.01
N LEU A 7 25.04 -1.40 -3.92
CA LEU A 7 23.60 -1.26 -4.07
C LEU A 7 23.17 0.16 -4.35
N THR A 8 24.03 1.11 -4.08
CA THR A 8 23.59 2.49 -4.18
C THR A 8 23.28 2.91 -5.60
N HIS A 9 24.05 2.47 -6.58
CA HIS A 9 23.76 2.93 -7.92
C HIS A 9 22.55 2.22 -8.51
N ALA A 10 22.14 1.14 -7.93
CA ALA A 10 20.90 0.51 -8.33
C ALA A 10 19.71 1.15 -7.65
N GLN A 11 19.96 1.98 -6.68
CA GLN A 11 18.92 2.67 -5.95
C GLN A 11 17.94 1.73 -5.28
N VAL A 12 18.42 0.58 -4.89
CA VAL A 12 17.65 -0.40 -4.18
C VAL A 12 18.34 -0.66 -2.86
N ALA A 13 17.62 -0.50 -1.80
CA ALA A 13 18.14 -0.78 -0.48
C ALA A 13 17.22 -1.78 0.19
N VAL A 14 17.78 -2.77 0.84
CA VAL A 14 17.00 -3.75 1.55
C VAL A 14 17.25 -3.55 3.02
N VAL A 15 16.19 -3.26 3.76
CA VAL A 15 16.28 -3.13 5.19
C VAL A 15 15.63 -4.36 5.77
N ILE A 16 16.40 -5.13 6.53
CA ILE A 16 15.89 -6.33 7.12
C ILE A 16 15.71 -6.06 8.58
N ASN A 17 14.47 -6.03 9.01
CA ASN A 17 14.26 -5.92 10.43
C ASN A 17 13.90 -7.30 10.93
N ASP A 18 13.43 -7.38 12.10
CA ASP A 18 13.24 -8.66 12.73
C ASP A 18 12.14 -9.47 12.11
N THR A 19 11.25 -8.85 11.40
CA THR A 19 10.03 -9.53 11.02
C THR A 19 9.85 -9.64 9.53
N TYR A 20 9.85 -8.52 8.82
CA TYR A 20 9.53 -8.55 7.39
C TYR A 20 10.52 -7.71 6.63
N PRO A 21 11.03 -8.23 5.51
CA PRO A 21 11.99 -7.44 4.73
C PRO A 21 11.29 -6.29 4.01
N VAL A 22 11.96 -5.18 3.96
CA VAL A 22 11.48 -3.99 3.27
C VAL A 22 12.48 -3.64 2.21
N ARG A 23 12.03 -3.51 0.98
CA ARG A 23 12.89 -3.16 -0.12
C ARG A 23 12.50 -1.78 -0.63
N TRP A 24 13.43 -0.86 -0.63
CA TRP A 24 13.19 0.48 -1.11
C TRP A 24 13.72 0.64 -2.52
N MET A 25 12.90 1.23 -3.39
CA MET A 25 13.30 1.60 -4.72
C MET A 25 13.00 3.09 -4.84
N GLY A 26 13.99 3.92 -4.55
CA GLY A 26 13.76 5.34 -4.43
C GLY A 26 12.83 5.61 -3.26
N ARG A 27 11.70 6.22 -3.53
CA ARG A 27 10.73 6.51 -2.49
C ARG A 27 9.57 5.54 -2.50
N GLN A 28 9.71 4.47 -3.23
CA GLN A 28 8.71 3.43 -3.28
C GLN A 28 9.22 2.25 -2.46
N ALA A 29 8.41 1.71 -1.60
CA ALA A 29 8.82 0.62 -0.72
C ALA A 29 7.97 -0.62 -0.95
N VAL A 30 8.59 -1.78 -0.84
CA VAL A 30 7.90 -3.06 -0.97
C VAL A 30 8.11 -3.81 0.33
N VAL A 31 7.04 -4.23 0.97
CA VAL A 31 7.09 -5.03 2.18
C VAL A 31 6.52 -6.41 1.85
N ALA A 32 7.33 -7.44 1.99
CA ALA A 32 6.88 -8.80 1.72
C ALA A 32 6.17 -9.33 2.95
N LEU A 33 4.94 -9.78 2.78
CA LEU A 33 4.15 -10.27 3.90
C LEU A 33 4.25 -11.80 3.97
N PRO A 34 3.97 -12.38 5.15
CA PRO A 34 4.22 -13.80 5.37
C PRO A 34 3.17 -14.69 4.71
N GLU A 35 3.44 -15.99 4.74
CA GLU A 35 2.53 -16.97 4.15
C GLU A 35 1.17 -16.97 4.80
N HIS A 36 1.13 -16.83 6.11
CA HIS A 36 -0.14 -16.87 6.83
C HIS A 36 -0.27 -15.63 7.69
N ILE A 37 -1.36 -14.92 7.50
CA ILE A 37 -1.63 -13.71 8.25
C ILE A 37 -2.83 -13.97 9.14
N ASP A 38 -2.61 -13.86 10.43
CA ASP A 38 -3.68 -14.11 11.39
C ASP A 38 -3.45 -13.25 12.63
N VAL A 39 -4.21 -13.52 13.67
CA VAL A 39 -4.16 -12.69 14.86
C VAL A 39 -2.79 -12.72 15.51
N SER A 40 -1.98 -13.75 15.26
CA SER A 40 -0.68 -13.84 15.90
C SER A 40 0.33 -12.89 15.33
N ASN A 41 0.15 -12.45 14.08
CA ASN A 41 1.13 -11.54 13.45
C ASN A 41 0.52 -10.27 12.86
N ALA A 42 -0.79 -10.12 12.93
CA ALA A 42 -1.42 -8.95 12.32
C ALA A 42 -0.92 -7.64 12.91
N SER A 43 -0.69 -7.59 14.20
CA SER A 43 -0.17 -6.38 14.84
C SER A 43 1.21 -6.02 14.32
N GLN A 44 2.07 -7.00 14.16
CA GLN A 44 3.42 -6.75 13.65
C GLN A 44 3.37 -6.26 12.22
N ILE A 45 2.48 -6.84 11.42
CA ILE A 45 2.34 -6.40 10.05
C ILE A 45 1.87 -4.96 10.01
N ARG A 46 0.88 -4.62 10.82
CA ARG A 46 0.39 -3.25 10.88
C ARG A 46 1.52 -2.30 11.24
N GLU A 47 2.30 -2.65 12.25
CA GLU A 47 3.37 -1.76 12.69
C GLU A 47 4.44 -1.61 11.64
N GLU A 48 4.74 -2.67 10.91
CA GLU A 48 5.72 -2.59 9.87
C GLU A 48 5.25 -1.67 8.74
N LEU A 49 4.00 -1.81 8.35
CA LEU A 49 3.47 -0.96 7.30
C LEU A 49 3.43 0.51 7.74
N LEU A 50 3.03 0.75 8.99
CA LEU A 50 3.02 2.10 9.51
C LEU A 50 4.41 2.70 9.57
N TRP A 51 5.40 1.88 9.93
CA TRP A 51 6.77 2.34 10.00
C TRP A 51 7.25 2.82 8.63
N VAL A 52 6.95 2.06 7.59
CA VAL A 52 7.37 2.42 6.24
C VAL A 52 6.67 3.70 5.78
N ILE A 53 5.38 3.83 6.08
CA ILE A 53 4.64 5.02 5.72
C ILE A 53 5.24 6.23 6.42
N ASN A 54 5.56 6.07 7.70
CA ASN A 54 6.12 7.18 8.47
C ASN A 54 7.52 7.56 8.03
N ARG A 55 8.20 6.68 7.31
CA ARG A 55 9.52 7.01 6.78
C ARG A 55 9.44 7.77 5.46
N GLY A 56 8.24 8.06 5.00
CA GLY A 56 8.10 8.94 3.86
C GLY A 56 7.95 8.25 2.52
N ALA A 57 7.53 7.00 2.52
CA ALA A 57 7.27 6.33 1.24
C ALA A 57 6.19 7.08 0.49
N VAL A 58 6.39 7.31 -0.79
CA VAL A 58 5.34 7.89 -1.61
C VAL A 58 4.43 6.79 -2.14
N ALA A 59 4.93 5.57 -2.24
CA ALA A 59 4.12 4.42 -2.56
C ALA A 59 4.61 3.25 -1.72
N LEU A 60 3.67 2.50 -1.17
CA LEU A 60 3.98 1.33 -0.37
C LEU A 60 3.26 0.14 -0.97
N ILE A 61 4.00 -0.86 -1.34
CA ILE A 61 3.45 -2.07 -1.92
C ILE A 61 3.51 -3.16 -0.87
N ALA A 62 2.36 -3.64 -0.45
CA ALA A 62 2.30 -4.78 0.44
C ALA A 62 2.25 -6.02 -0.45
N ASP A 63 3.35 -6.72 -0.49
CA ASP A 63 3.53 -7.84 -1.39
C ASP A 63 3.03 -9.12 -0.73
N MET A 64 1.88 -9.57 -1.17
CA MET A 64 1.25 -10.77 -0.65
C MET A 64 1.32 -11.91 -1.66
N THR A 65 2.34 -11.89 -2.57
CA THR A 65 2.44 -12.96 -3.55
C THR A 65 2.68 -14.29 -2.88
N GLY A 66 3.38 -14.31 -1.76
CA GLY A 66 3.61 -15.55 -1.03
C GLY A 66 2.56 -15.85 0.02
N THR A 67 1.55 -15.00 0.14
CA THR A 67 0.57 -15.18 1.21
C THR A 67 -0.48 -16.18 0.76
N LEU A 68 -0.67 -17.22 1.57
CA LEU A 68 -1.59 -18.30 1.28
C LEU A 68 -2.89 -18.18 2.07
N SER A 69 -2.88 -17.46 3.16
CA SER A 69 -4.09 -17.25 3.94
C SER A 69 -4.02 -15.91 4.67
N CYS A 70 -5.17 -15.32 4.85
CA CYS A 70 -5.28 -14.05 5.55
C CYS A 70 -6.66 -14.00 6.16
N ASP A 71 -6.72 -13.77 7.46
CA ASP A 71 -8.01 -13.73 8.14
C ASP A 71 -8.44 -12.27 8.36
N HIS A 72 -9.50 -12.15 9.11
CA HIS A 72 -10.08 -10.85 9.42
C HIS A 72 -9.08 -9.92 10.10
N SER A 73 -8.20 -10.45 10.96
CA SER A 73 -7.21 -9.62 11.63
C SER A 73 -6.22 -9.02 10.65
N GLY A 74 -5.86 -9.80 9.63
CA GLY A 74 -4.96 -9.30 8.60
C GLY A 74 -5.61 -8.21 7.79
N ALA A 75 -6.87 -8.40 7.42
CA ALA A 75 -7.59 -7.37 6.67
C ALA A 75 -7.67 -6.08 7.49
N ASP A 76 -7.88 -6.20 8.80
CA ASP A 76 -7.95 -5.03 9.66
C ASP A 76 -6.60 -4.32 9.72
N ALA A 77 -5.51 -5.07 9.77
CA ALA A 77 -4.18 -4.47 9.78
C ALA A 77 -3.94 -3.67 8.50
N VAL A 78 -4.34 -4.22 7.37
CA VAL A 78 -4.19 -3.52 6.09
C VAL A 78 -5.07 -2.27 6.05
N MET A 79 -6.28 -2.37 6.59
CA MET A 79 -7.17 -1.21 6.63
C MET A 79 -6.57 -0.08 7.45
N ARG A 80 -5.94 -0.41 8.58
CA ARG A 80 -5.32 0.60 9.40
C ARG A 80 -4.15 1.25 8.70
N ALA A 81 -3.38 0.45 7.98
CA ALA A 81 -2.28 0.99 7.19
C ALA A 81 -2.81 1.91 6.09
N TYR A 82 -3.92 1.53 5.48
CA TYR A 82 -4.52 2.36 4.44
C TYR A 82 -4.94 3.71 4.98
N GLN A 83 -5.56 3.72 6.16
CA GLN A 83 -5.98 4.98 6.76
C GLN A 83 -4.79 5.90 7.03
N ARG A 84 -3.70 5.31 7.51
CA ARG A 84 -2.50 6.10 7.75
C ARG A 84 -1.89 6.58 6.45
N ALA A 85 -1.90 5.74 5.43
CA ALA A 85 -1.35 6.11 4.14
C ALA A 85 -2.10 7.30 3.56
N LEU A 86 -3.42 7.30 3.67
CA LEU A 86 -4.21 8.43 3.22
C LEU A 86 -3.80 9.71 3.93
N ALA A 87 -3.64 9.64 5.23
CA ALA A 87 -3.29 10.81 6.01
C ALA A 87 -1.89 11.31 5.69
N SER A 88 -1.02 10.44 5.23
CA SER A 88 0.38 10.77 4.98
C SER A 88 0.70 11.03 3.51
N GLY A 89 -0.26 10.87 2.63
CA GLY A 89 0.01 11.05 1.21
C GLY A 89 0.73 9.90 0.56
N THR A 90 0.72 8.74 1.19
CA THR A 90 1.34 7.54 0.64
C THR A 90 0.29 6.73 -0.13
N GLN A 91 0.63 6.26 -1.30
CA GLN A 91 -0.28 5.40 -2.02
C GLN A 91 -0.01 3.95 -1.63
N LEU A 92 -0.98 3.29 -1.06
CA LEU A 92 -0.85 1.89 -0.69
C LEU A 92 -1.33 1.02 -1.85
N ARG A 93 -0.57 -0.02 -2.16
CA ARG A 93 -0.91 -0.97 -3.22
C ARG A 93 -0.75 -2.38 -2.68
N LEU A 94 -1.56 -3.30 -3.17
CA LEU A 94 -1.48 -4.70 -2.74
C LEU A 94 -1.16 -5.56 -3.94
N VAL A 95 -0.36 -6.60 -3.72
CA VAL A 95 -0.12 -7.62 -4.73
C VAL A 95 -0.65 -8.92 -4.18
N VAL A 96 -1.61 -9.53 -4.86
CA VAL A 96 -2.29 -10.72 -4.36
C VAL A 96 -2.40 -11.72 -5.50
N THR A 97 -1.98 -12.96 -5.23
CA THR A 97 -2.08 -14.01 -6.23
C THR A 97 -3.04 -15.11 -5.82
N ALA A 98 -3.15 -15.41 -4.52
CA ALA A 98 -3.99 -16.50 -4.06
C ALA A 98 -5.46 -16.11 -4.05
N PRO A 99 -6.32 -16.89 -4.69
CA PRO A 99 -7.74 -16.54 -4.73
C PRO A 99 -8.39 -16.43 -3.35
N ILE A 100 -7.95 -17.24 -2.40
CA ILE A 100 -8.55 -17.18 -1.08
C ILE A 100 -8.21 -15.88 -0.37
N VAL A 101 -7.02 -15.35 -0.62
CA VAL A 101 -6.63 -14.06 -0.05
C VAL A 101 -7.40 -12.96 -0.74
N ARG A 102 -7.55 -13.04 -2.05
CA ARG A 102 -8.32 -12.06 -2.78
C ARG A 102 -9.75 -12.01 -2.26
N ARG A 103 -10.30 -13.17 -1.93
CA ARG A 103 -11.66 -13.24 -1.42
C ARG A 103 -11.79 -12.49 -0.10
N VAL A 104 -10.79 -12.61 0.76
CA VAL A 104 -10.81 -11.89 2.05
C VAL A 104 -10.83 -10.39 1.80
N LEU A 105 -10.06 -9.93 0.83
CA LEU A 105 -10.03 -8.52 0.51
C LEU A 105 -11.37 -8.05 -0.05
N GLU A 106 -12.00 -8.89 -0.84
CA GLU A 106 -13.32 -8.55 -1.39
C GLU A 106 -14.36 -8.44 -0.29
N VAL A 107 -14.38 -9.41 0.60
CA VAL A 107 -15.36 -9.43 1.68
C VAL A 107 -15.17 -8.24 2.61
N SER A 108 -13.93 -7.86 2.86
CA SER A 108 -13.66 -6.74 3.74
C SER A 108 -13.80 -5.39 3.05
N GLY A 109 -13.98 -5.38 1.72
CA GLY A 109 -14.11 -4.13 0.99
C GLY A 109 -12.80 -3.45 0.67
N LEU A 110 -11.68 -4.06 1.03
CA LEU A 110 -10.38 -3.43 0.81
C LEU A 110 -10.06 -3.28 -0.65
N ASP A 111 -10.50 -4.20 -1.48
CA ASP A 111 -10.21 -4.13 -2.90
C ASP A 111 -10.88 -2.95 -3.59
N ARG A 112 -11.86 -2.33 -2.95
CA ARG A 112 -12.48 -1.13 -3.49
C ARG A 112 -11.74 0.13 -3.09
N LEU A 113 -10.92 0.03 -2.05
CA LEU A 113 -10.21 1.19 -1.53
C LEU A 113 -8.76 1.21 -1.99
N ILE A 114 -8.16 0.03 -2.16
CA ILE A 114 -6.74 -0.11 -2.41
C ILE A 114 -6.54 -0.82 -3.73
N PRO A 115 -5.72 -0.29 -4.64
CA PRO A 115 -5.45 -0.99 -5.90
C PRO A 115 -4.80 -2.34 -5.64
N VAL A 116 -5.28 -3.37 -6.30
CA VAL A 116 -4.77 -4.72 -6.16
C VAL A 116 -4.18 -5.14 -7.50
N TYR A 117 -2.97 -5.63 -7.47
CA TYR A 117 -2.24 -6.00 -8.68
C TYR A 117 -1.96 -7.50 -8.70
N PRO A 118 -1.90 -8.11 -9.89
CA PRO A 118 -1.66 -9.55 -9.97
C PRO A 118 -0.20 -9.93 -9.82
N SER A 119 0.71 -8.99 -9.89
CA SER A 119 2.13 -9.28 -9.77
C SER A 119 2.87 -8.08 -9.20
N LEU A 120 4.04 -8.34 -8.66
CA LEU A 120 4.87 -7.27 -8.15
C LEU A 120 5.32 -6.35 -9.28
N GLU A 121 5.60 -6.93 -10.44
CA GLU A 121 5.97 -6.11 -11.58
C GLU A 121 4.87 -5.12 -11.93
N ALA A 122 3.62 -5.58 -11.95
CA ALA A 122 2.53 -4.70 -12.29
C ALA A 122 2.38 -3.59 -11.25
N ALA A 123 2.57 -3.92 -9.98
CA ALA A 123 2.43 -2.94 -8.92
C ALA A 123 3.53 -1.89 -8.98
N THR A 124 4.76 -2.31 -9.27
CA THR A 124 5.86 -1.36 -9.33
C THR A 124 5.83 -0.56 -10.62
N ALA A 125 5.35 -1.16 -11.70
CA ALA A 125 5.28 -0.45 -12.97
C ALA A 125 4.24 0.66 -12.96
N ALA A 126 3.33 0.66 -11.99
CA ALA A 126 2.37 1.74 -11.88
C ALA A 126 3.06 3.07 -11.55
N GLY A 127 4.31 3.00 -11.09
CA GLY A 127 5.11 4.20 -10.95
C GLY A 127 4.81 4.96 -9.68
N ILE A 128 5.52 6.06 -9.52
CA ILE A 128 5.36 6.93 -8.37
C ILE A 128 4.18 7.84 -8.65
N PRO A 129 3.21 7.93 -7.76
CA PRO A 129 2.11 8.84 -7.99
C PRO A 129 2.61 10.27 -7.99
N THR A 130 2.17 11.03 -8.95
CA THR A 130 2.49 12.43 -8.95
C THR A 130 1.34 13.17 -8.35
N VAL A 131 1.67 14.24 -7.69
CA VAL A 131 0.64 15.08 -7.14
C VAL A 131 -0.05 15.74 -8.30
N PRO A 132 -1.32 15.58 -8.43
CA PRO A 132 -2.01 16.20 -9.51
C PRO A 132 -1.98 17.65 -9.36
N GLU A 133 -1.60 18.32 -10.33
CA GLU A 133 -1.60 19.65 -10.27
C GLU A 133 -2.97 20.09 -10.16
N ASN A 134 -3.89 19.38 -10.66
CA ASN A 134 -5.19 19.71 -10.58
C ASN A 134 -5.87 18.57 -10.30
N PRO A 135 -6.17 18.34 -9.12
CA PRO A 135 -6.85 17.20 -8.74
C PRO A 135 -8.04 17.15 -9.54
N LYS A 136 -8.23 16.13 -10.25
CA LYS A 136 -9.25 16.02 -11.02
C LYS A 136 -10.39 16.10 -10.29
N PRO A 137 -11.12 16.96 -10.53
CA PRO A 137 -12.29 17.06 -9.84
C PRO A 137 -12.95 15.86 -10.05
N GLY A 138 -12.88 15.27 -10.66
CA GLY A 138 -13.51 14.19 -10.67
C GLY A 138 -12.74 13.14 -10.33
N ALA A 139 -11.85 13.26 -10.24
CA ALA A 139 -11.12 12.13 -9.93
C ALA A 139 -11.46 11.69 -8.62
N ARG A 140 -11.82 11.97 -8.63
CA ARG A 140 -12.09 11.69 -7.69
C ARG A 140 -12.06 11.83 -6.69
N VAL A 141 -12.09 12.13 -6.71
CA VAL A 141 -12.07 12.38 -5.78
C VAL A 141 -12.86 12.24 -5.09
N PHE A 142 -13.06 12.19 -5.09
CA PHE A 142 -13.63 12.07 -4.53
C PHE A 142 -14.14 12.74 -4.02
N ARG A 143 -14.23 13.14 -4.06
CA ARG A 143 -14.69 13.64 -3.57
C ARG A 143 -15.50 13.80 -3.32
N THR A 144 -15.78 14.34 -3.33
CA THR A 144 -16.46 14.53 -3.15
C THR A 144 -17.31 14.80 -3.24
N PRO A 145 -17.78 15.19 -3.18
CA PRO A 145 -18.55 15.44 -3.21
C PRO A 145 -19.06 16.06 -3.18
N GLY A 146 -19.22 16.68 -3.39
CA GLY A 146 -19.42 17.02 -3.35
C GLY A 146 -19.72 17.69 -3.56
N ASN A 147 -19.73 18.16 -3.59
CA ASN A 147 -19.78 18.60 -3.85
C ASN A 147 -20.00 18.94 -4.23
N GLY A 148 -20.20 19.66 -4.45
CA GLY A 148 -20.14 19.61 -4.75
C GLY A 148 -20.36 20.07 -5.20
N HIS A 149 -20.38 20.46 -5.23
CA HIS A 149 -20.40 20.72 -5.67
C HIS A 149 -20.53 21.11 -5.91
N SER A 150 -20.85 21.59 -5.88
CA SER A 150 -20.81 21.79 -6.15
C SER A 150 -20.86 22.28 -6.57
N HIS A 151 -20.85 22.83 -6.71
CA HIS A 151 -20.70 23.13 -7.10
C HIS A 151 -20.91 23.54 -7.62
N ARG A 152 -21.24 23.99 -7.77
CA ARG A 152 -21.37 24.24 -8.16
C ARG A 152 -21.67 24.90 -8.65
N LYS A 153 -21.79 25.35 -8.68
CA LYS A 153 -22.03 25.82 -9.03
C LYS A 153 -22.11 26.53 -9.37
N ALA A 154 -22.10 26.97 -9.39
CA ALA A 154 -22.21 27.45 -9.50
C ALA A 154 -22.30 28.07 -10.16
N GLN A 155 -22.22 28.23 -10.37
CA GLN A 155 -22.36 28.51 -10.72
C GLN A 155 -22.52 28.81 -11.24
N SER A 156 -22.70 29.06 -11.09
CA SER A 156 -22.93 29.01 -11.25
C SER A 156 -23.00 29.09 -11.66
#